data_effb299292398588b97e25b26bd137b2
#
_entry.id   effb299292398588b97e25b26bd137b2
#
_cell.length_a   1.000
_cell.length_b   1.000
_cell.length_c   1.000
_cell.angle_alpha   90.00
_cell.angle_beta   90.00
_cell.angle_gamma   90.00
#
_symmetry.space_group_name_H-M   'P 1'
#
loop_
_entity.id
_entity.type
_entity.pdbx_description
1 polymer ?
#
loop_
_entity_poly.entity_id
_entity_poly.type
_entity_poly.pdbx_seq_one_letter_code
_entity_poly.pdbx_strand_id
1 'polypeptide(L)'
;MLAVDGGNSKTDVALVADDGALLALVSGPSTSHQEVGLETGIRRLAALTADALRRAGVAARPVIGVYCVAGADLPRDVRMVSRALEAAGLADRTVVRNDAFAILRAGTDRGWGVAIICGAGVNAAAVAPDGRAARLAGLGDISGDWGGGQSIGTDALGAAVRARDGRGPRTTLERLVPAHFGLRRPVDVTNGLYTGAIAQRRILELAPLVFEAAAEGDAVARSIIDRMADEITAMALAMLRRLRLTRSDAEVVLGGGVFRTTEPGFYARIERGVAAAAPRARVHRLEARPVLGAALLGLDEVSARSDAEARLRLAFASR
;
A
#
# COMPACT_ATOMS: atom_id res chain seq x y z
N MET A 1 -23.03 -4.85 -2.21
CA MET A 1 -21.73 -5.50 -2.37
C MET A 1 -20.82 -5.17 -1.20
N LEU A 2 -19.86 -6.03 -0.92
CA LEU A 2 -18.84 -5.85 0.11
C LEU A 2 -17.51 -5.54 -0.57
N ALA A 3 -16.82 -4.47 -0.13
CA ALA A 3 -15.50 -4.09 -0.62
C ALA A 3 -14.50 -4.05 0.54
N VAL A 4 -13.33 -4.62 0.35
CA VAL A 4 -12.31 -4.76 1.39
C VAL A 4 -10.96 -4.29 0.85
N ASP A 5 -10.32 -3.40 1.61
CA ASP A 5 -8.90 -3.06 1.49
C ASP A 5 -8.18 -3.61 2.73
N GLY A 6 -7.50 -4.75 2.56
CA GLY A 6 -6.83 -5.47 3.62
C GLY A 6 -5.33 -5.28 3.59
N GLY A 7 -4.84 -4.24 4.26
CA GLY A 7 -3.40 -3.97 4.37
C GLY A 7 -2.71 -4.68 5.55
N ASN A 8 -1.38 -4.62 5.59
CA ASN A 8 -0.57 -5.18 6.69
C ASN A 8 -0.73 -4.42 8.02
N SER A 9 -1.21 -3.17 7.99
CA SER A 9 -1.39 -2.37 9.20
C SER A 9 -2.84 -2.28 9.66
N LYS A 10 -3.77 -2.19 8.72
CA LYS A 10 -5.21 -2.03 8.97
C LYS A 10 -6.02 -2.66 7.85
N THR A 11 -7.32 -2.84 8.09
CA THR A 11 -8.30 -3.27 7.09
C THR A 11 -9.46 -2.28 7.10
N ASP A 12 -9.82 -1.79 5.91
CA ASP A 12 -11.04 -1.01 5.68
C ASP A 12 -12.07 -1.89 4.96
N VAL A 13 -13.32 -1.83 5.42
CA VAL A 13 -14.46 -2.57 4.84
C VAL A 13 -15.56 -1.57 4.50
N ALA A 14 -16.01 -1.57 3.26
CA ALA A 14 -17.14 -0.78 2.79
C ALA A 14 -18.30 -1.67 2.34
N LEU A 15 -19.50 -1.33 2.73
CA LEU A 15 -20.74 -1.89 2.19
C LEU A 15 -21.36 -0.88 1.24
N VAL A 16 -21.62 -1.28 0.01
CA VAL A 16 -22.07 -0.39 -1.07
C VAL A 16 -23.28 -1.01 -1.77
N ALA A 17 -24.27 -0.22 -2.07
CA ALA A 17 -25.41 -0.61 -2.90
C ALA A 17 -25.05 -0.64 -4.39
N ASP A 18 -25.88 -1.24 -5.22
CA ASP A 18 -25.67 -1.38 -6.68
C ASP A 18 -25.74 -0.02 -7.41
N ASP A 19 -26.43 0.96 -6.82
CA ASP A 19 -26.51 2.34 -7.29
C ASP A 19 -25.33 3.23 -6.85
N GLY A 20 -24.31 2.65 -6.20
CA GLY A 20 -23.14 3.36 -5.71
C GLY A 20 -23.31 4.06 -4.34
N ALA A 21 -24.43 3.89 -3.65
CA ALA A 21 -24.58 4.45 -2.31
C ALA A 21 -23.67 3.73 -1.30
N LEU A 22 -22.86 4.49 -0.56
CA LEU A 22 -22.04 3.98 0.53
C LEU A 22 -22.92 3.78 1.78
N LEU A 23 -23.24 2.53 2.10
CA LEU A 23 -24.12 2.16 3.21
C LEU A 23 -23.39 2.12 4.56
N ALA A 24 -22.14 1.61 4.56
CA ALA A 24 -21.30 1.60 5.76
C ALA A 24 -19.82 1.62 5.38
N LEU A 25 -19.00 2.17 6.27
CA LEU A 25 -17.55 2.12 6.23
C LEU A 25 -17.03 1.81 7.64
N VAL A 26 -16.24 0.74 7.75
CA VAL A 26 -15.69 0.23 9.00
C VAL A 26 -14.19 0.04 8.83
N SER A 27 -13.41 0.39 9.85
CA SER A 27 -11.97 0.16 9.90
C SER A 27 -11.64 -0.74 11.08
N GLY A 28 -10.64 -1.60 10.92
CA GLY A 28 -10.16 -2.49 11.96
C GLY A 28 -8.69 -2.88 11.79
N PRO A 29 -8.21 -3.78 12.65
CA PRO A 29 -6.82 -4.25 12.60
C PRO A 29 -6.55 -5.04 11.32
N SER A 30 -5.26 -5.26 11.02
CA SER A 30 -4.84 -6.06 9.88
C SER A 30 -5.53 -7.41 9.80
N THR A 31 -5.94 -7.78 8.58
CA THR A 31 -6.45 -9.12 8.23
C THR A 31 -5.50 -9.86 7.30
N SER A 32 -4.30 -9.32 7.04
CA SER A 32 -3.29 -9.94 6.20
C SER A 32 -2.85 -11.29 6.77
N HIS A 33 -2.93 -12.33 5.95
CA HIS A 33 -2.52 -13.68 6.35
C HIS A 33 -1.02 -13.78 6.65
N GLN A 34 -0.21 -12.89 6.08
CA GLN A 34 1.23 -12.80 6.33
C GLN A 34 1.53 -12.23 7.73
N GLU A 35 0.69 -11.31 8.23
CA GLU A 35 0.90 -10.64 9.51
C GLU A 35 0.28 -11.40 10.69
N VAL A 36 -0.92 -11.94 10.50
CA VAL A 36 -1.72 -12.49 11.62
C VAL A 36 -2.14 -13.95 11.41
N GLY A 37 -1.71 -14.55 10.31
CA GLY A 37 -2.15 -15.89 9.89
C GLY A 37 -3.54 -15.89 9.25
N LEU A 38 -3.80 -16.89 8.40
CA LEU A 38 -5.00 -16.95 7.58
C LEU A 38 -6.29 -17.02 8.43
N GLU A 39 -6.33 -17.91 9.42
CA GLU A 39 -7.51 -18.13 10.27
C GLU A 39 -7.88 -16.84 11.04
N THR A 40 -6.90 -16.20 11.67
CA THR A 40 -7.12 -14.94 12.40
C THR A 40 -7.56 -13.83 11.46
N GLY A 41 -6.97 -13.73 10.27
CA GLY A 41 -7.34 -12.77 9.24
C GLY A 41 -8.80 -12.92 8.83
N ILE A 42 -9.23 -14.14 8.51
CA ILE A 42 -10.63 -14.45 8.13
C ILE A 42 -11.60 -14.14 9.27
N ARG A 43 -11.29 -14.56 10.50
CA ARG A 43 -12.13 -14.27 11.68
C ARG A 43 -12.31 -12.78 11.92
N ARG A 44 -11.23 -11.98 11.82
CA ARG A 44 -11.29 -10.52 11.93
C ARG A 44 -12.13 -9.90 10.81
N LEU A 45 -11.97 -10.39 9.58
CA LEU A 45 -12.71 -9.90 8.44
C LEU A 45 -14.21 -10.21 8.56
N ALA A 46 -14.57 -11.40 9.04
CA ALA A 46 -15.95 -11.75 9.34
C ALA A 46 -16.58 -10.80 10.38
N ALA A 47 -15.83 -10.47 11.43
CA ALA A 47 -16.28 -9.52 12.45
C ALA A 47 -16.49 -8.10 11.88
N LEU A 48 -15.56 -7.61 11.04
CA LEU A 48 -15.69 -6.32 10.36
C LEU A 48 -16.86 -6.30 9.38
N THR A 49 -17.07 -7.38 8.63
CA THR A 49 -18.22 -7.53 7.73
C THR A 49 -19.55 -7.49 8.49
N ALA A 50 -19.64 -8.23 9.60
CA ALA A 50 -20.83 -8.23 10.45
C ALA A 50 -21.09 -6.84 11.05
N ASP A 51 -20.04 -6.09 11.44
CA ASP A 51 -20.17 -4.71 11.91
C ASP A 51 -20.67 -3.77 10.80
N ALA A 52 -20.14 -3.90 9.59
CA ALA A 52 -20.60 -3.10 8.43
C ALA A 52 -22.09 -3.37 8.10
N LEU A 53 -22.50 -4.64 8.06
CA LEU A 53 -23.90 -5.03 7.82
C LEU A 53 -24.84 -4.47 8.90
N ARG A 54 -24.46 -4.60 10.17
CA ARG A 54 -25.23 -4.07 11.30
C ARG A 54 -25.39 -2.54 11.22
N ARG A 55 -24.31 -1.80 10.94
CA ARG A 55 -24.35 -0.33 10.80
C ARG A 55 -25.20 0.13 9.63
N ALA A 56 -25.24 -0.65 8.57
CA ALA A 56 -26.06 -0.38 7.39
C ALA A 56 -27.52 -0.81 7.57
N GLY A 57 -27.87 -1.56 8.63
CA GLY A 57 -29.20 -2.15 8.80
C GLY A 57 -29.54 -3.22 7.74
N VAL A 58 -28.52 -3.87 7.16
CA VAL A 58 -28.65 -4.86 6.09
C VAL A 58 -28.54 -6.27 6.67
N ALA A 59 -29.60 -7.07 6.55
CA ALA A 59 -29.60 -8.47 6.99
C ALA A 59 -29.18 -9.44 5.88
N ALA A 60 -29.31 -9.04 4.61
CA ALA A 60 -28.99 -9.89 3.47
C ALA A 60 -27.48 -10.02 3.29
N ARG A 61 -27.02 -11.21 2.86
CA ARG A 61 -25.65 -11.43 2.45
C ARG A 61 -25.32 -10.57 1.21
N PRO A 62 -24.15 -9.94 1.13
CA PRO A 62 -23.70 -9.24 -0.08
C PRO A 62 -23.60 -10.20 -1.28
N VAL A 63 -24.14 -9.79 -2.42
CA VAL A 63 -24.10 -10.60 -3.68
C VAL A 63 -22.66 -10.82 -4.13
N ILE A 64 -21.79 -9.83 -3.92
CA ILE A 64 -20.36 -9.93 -4.26
C ILE A 64 -19.51 -9.35 -3.14
N GLY A 65 -18.37 -10.00 -2.87
CA GLY A 65 -17.27 -9.48 -2.06
C GLY A 65 -16.01 -9.32 -2.90
N VAL A 66 -15.48 -8.10 -2.95
CA VAL A 66 -14.20 -7.79 -3.59
C VAL A 66 -13.17 -7.50 -2.51
N TYR A 67 -12.17 -8.35 -2.44
CA TYR A 67 -11.14 -8.35 -1.42
C TYR A 67 -9.79 -8.00 -2.05
N CYS A 68 -9.39 -6.75 -1.90
CA CYS A 68 -8.07 -6.28 -2.30
C CYS A 68 -7.15 -6.37 -1.08
N VAL A 69 -6.27 -7.38 -1.05
CA VAL A 69 -5.55 -7.71 0.18
C VAL A 69 -4.04 -7.81 -0.06
N ALA A 70 -3.28 -7.25 0.89
CA ALA A 70 -1.84 -7.45 0.98
C ALA A 70 -1.54 -8.95 1.15
N GLY A 71 -0.43 -9.41 0.59
CA GLY A 71 -0.05 -10.81 0.61
C GLY A 71 -0.73 -11.69 -0.44
N ALA A 72 -1.71 -11.19 -1.20
CA ALA A 72 -2.23 -11.86 -2.39
C ALA A 72 -1.24 -11.72 -3.56
N ASP A 73 0.02 -12.10 -3.35
CA ASP A 73 1.14 -11.80 -4.25
C ASP A 73 1.39 -12.89 -5.29
N LEU A 74 1.16 -14.13 -4.95
CA LEU A 74 1.34 -15.25 -5.86
C LEU A 74 0.00 -15.92 -6.19
N PRO A 75 -0.13 -16.62 -7.33
CA PRO A 75 -1.37 -17.33 -7.65
C PRO A 75 -1.82 -18.32 -6.57
N ARG A 76 -0.87 -18.91 -5.84
CA ARG A 76 -1.15 -19.80 -4.70
C ARG A 76 -1.81 -19.04 -3.53
N ASP A 77 -1.35 -17.80 -3.26
CA ASP A 77 -1.86 -16.99 -2.16
C ASP A 77 -3.28 -16.53 -2.46
N VAL A 78 -3.51 -16.06 -3.70
CA VAL A 78 -4.86 -15.73 -4.19
C VAL A 78 -5.80 -16.92 -4.04
N ARG A 79 -5.40 -18.12 -4.47
CA ARG A 79 -6.24 -19.34 -4.33
C ARG A 79 -6.49 -19.71 -2.87
N MET A 80 -5.48 -19.59 -2.02
CA MET A 80 -5.60 -19.89 -0.58
C MET A 80 -6.58 -18.94 0.09
N VAL A 81 -6.42 -17.64 -0.12
CA VAL A 81 -7.30 -16.62 0.46
C VAL A 81 -8.72 -16.74 -0.11
N SER A 82 -8.88 -16.96 -1.43
CA SER A 82 -10.20 -17.14 -2.06
C SER A 82 -10.97 -18.31 -1.43
N ARG A 83 -10.35 -19.48 -1.31
CA ARG A 83 -10.98 -20.67 -0.69
C ARG A 83 -11.40 -20.41 0.76
N ALA A 84 -10.57 -19.70 1.53
CA ALA A 84 -10.89 -19.40 2.92
C ALA A 84 -12.06 -18.39 3.04
N LEU A 85 -12.14 -17.40 2.14
CA LEU A 85 -13.23 -16.43 2.09
C LEU A 85 -14.54 -17.07 1.59
N GLU A 86 -14.47 -17.93 0.59
CA GLU A 86 -15.61 -18.72 0.10
C GLU A 86 -16.18 -19.63 1.21
N ALA A 87 -15.30 -20.33 1.95
CA ALA A 87 -15.70 -21.14 3.10
C ALA A 87 -16.32 -20.33 4.24
N ALA A 88 -15.85 -19.07 4.43
CA ALA A 88 -16.42 -18.17 5.42
C ALA A 88 -17.79 -17.60 5.02
N GLY A 89 -18.19 -17.68 3.74
CA GLY A 89 -19.51 -17.31 3.26
C GLY A 89 -19.88 -15.84 3.47
N LEU A 90 -18.90 -14.92 3.38
CA LEU A 90 -19.12 -13.49 3.64
C LEU A 90 -19.87 -12.77 2.51
N ALA A 91 -19.87 -13.35 1.32
CA ALA A 91 -20.61 -12.92 0.14
C ALA A 91 -20.99 -14.13 -0.70
N ASP A 92 -21.94 -13.97 -1.64
CA ASP A 92 -22.34 -15.07 -2.54
C ASP A 92 -21.26 -15.35 -3.60
N ARG A 93 -20.60 -14.30 -4.10
CA ARG A 93 -19.46 -14.38 -5.01
C ARG A 93 -18.23 -13.70 -4.40
N THR A 94 -17.08 -14.35 -4.49
CA THR A 94 -15.81 -13.86 -3.94
C THR A 94 -14.84 -13.53 -5.08
N VAL A 95 -14.27 -12.32 -5.04
CA VAL A 95 -13.19 -11.86 -5.93
C VAL A 95 -12.02 -11.41 -5.06
N VAL A 96 -10.86 -12.05 -5.22
CA VAL A 96 -9.62 -11.68 -4.51
C VAL A 96 -8.62 -11.09 -5.48
N ARG A 97 -8.07 -9.93 -5.11
CA ARG A 97 -7.01 -9.24 -5.86
C ARG A 97 -5.92 -8.76 -4.89
N ASN A 98 -4.75 -8.48 -5.42
CA ASN A 98 -3.74 -7.77 -4.68
C ASN A 98 -4.19 -6.31 -4.41
N ASP A 99 -3.79 -5.74 -3.27
CA ASP A 99 -4.17 -4.39 -2.82
C ASP A 99 -3.75 -3.27 -3.80
N ALA A 100 -2.70 -3.50 -4.61
CA ALA A 100 -2.27 -2.55 -5.65
C ALA A 100 -3.37 -2.25 -6.68
N PHE A 101 -4.26 -3.18 -6.97
CA PHE A 101 -5.36 -2.95 -7.90
C PHE A 101 -6.43 -2.00 -7.34
N ALA A 102 -6.64 -2.03 -6.02
CA ALA A 102 -7.51 -1.05 -5.36
C ALA A 102 -6.91 0.35 -5.42
N ILE A 103 -5.62 0.50 -5.17
CA ILE A 103 -4.92 1.77 -5.29
C ILE A 103 -5.04 2.33 -6.72
N LEU A 104 -4.79 1.50 -7.73
CA LEU A 104 -4.93 1.91 -9.12
C LEU A 104 -6.36 2.38 -9.43
N ARG A 105 -7.36 1.56 -9.09
CA ARG A 105 -8.75 1.89 -9.42
C ARG A 105 -9.29 3.09 -8.64
N ALA A 106 -8.82 3.31 -7.41
CA ALA A 106 -9.17 4.50 -6.64
C ALA A 106 -8.57 5.78 -7.23
N GLY A 107 -7.32 5.69 -7.70
CA GLY A 107 -6.55 6.82 -8.19
C GLY A 107 -6.75 7.16 -9.65
N THR A 108 -7.47 6.37 -10.45
CA THR A 108 -7.74 6.67 -11.86
C THR A 108 -9.22 6.51 -12.21
N ASP A 109 -9.73 7.43 -13.01
CA ASP A 109 -11.11 7.34 -13.53
C ASP A 109 -11.23 6.34 -14.68
N ARG A 110 -10.11 6.02 -15.34
CA ARG A 110 -10.08 5.16 -16.53
C ARG A 110 -9.89 3.67 -16.20
N GLY A 111 -9.59 3.32 -14.94
CA GLY A 111 -9.36 1.94 -14.51
C GLY A 111 -8.06 1.30 -15.03
N TRP A 112 -7.18 2.07 -15.73
CA TRP A 112 -5.90 1.59 -16.25
C TRP A 112 -4.76 2.57 -15.96
N GLY A 113 -3.54 2.06 -15.88
CA GLY A 113 -2.34 2.80 -15.51
C GLY A 113 -1.41 1.94 -14.66
N VAL A 114 -0.65 2.56 -13.78
CA VAL A 114 0.28 1.91 -12.85
C VAL A 114 -0.04 2.35 -11.43
N ALA A 115 -0.06 1.42 -10.49
CA ALA A 115 -0.05 1.73 -9.06
C ALA A 115 1.29 1.31 -8.45
N ILE A 116 1.85 2.18 -7.63
CA ILE A 116 2.99 1.88 -6.76
C ILE A 116 2.52 1.98 -5.32
N ILE A 117 2.67 0.90 -4.58
CA ILE A 117 2.44 0.88 -3.13
C ILE A 117 3.78 1.05 -2.43
N CYS A 118 3.85 1.99 -1.50
CA CYS A 118 4.98 2.14 -0.60
C CYS A 118 4.47 2.32 0.83
N GLY A 119 4.34 1.19 1.53
CA GLY A 119 3.86 1.07 2.90
C GLY A 119 4.94 0.51 3.81
N ALA A 120 4.70 -0.63 4.44
CA ALA A 120 5.73 -1.40 5.16
C ALA A 120 6.83 -1.88 4.20
N GLY A 121 6.43 -2.47 3.06
CA GLY A 121 7.26 -2.79 1.91
C GLY A 121 6.85 -1.99 0.69
N VAL A 122 7.25 -2.46 -0.50
CA VAL A 122 6.86 -1.89 -1.80
C VAL A 122 6.23 -2.96 -2.69
N ASN A 123 5.32 -2.53 -3.55
CA ASN A 123 4.76 -3.35 -4.61
C ASN A 123 4.33 -2.47 -5.79
N ALA A 124 4.14 -3.07 -6.96
CA ALA A 124 3.61 -2.39 -8.13
C ALA A 124 2.69 -3.30 -8.93
N ALA A 125 1.61 -2.71 -9.43
CA ALA A 125 0.71 -3.35 -10.38
C ALA A 125 0.35 -2.36 -11.50
N ALA A 126 -0.03 -2.89 -12.65
CA ALA A 126 -0.48 -2.11 -13.79
C ALA A 126 -1.61 -2.83 -14.53
N VAL A 127 -2.47 -2.03 -15.14
CA VAL A 127 -3.51 -2.49 -16.05
C VAL A 127 -3.41 -1.66 -17.34
N ALA A 128 -3.50 -2.30 -18.49
CA ALA A 128 -3.54 -1.65 -19.79
C ALA A 128 -4.99 -1.39 -20.24
N PRO A 129 -5.22 -0.48 -21.22
CA PRO A 129 -6.56 -0.20 -21.74
C PRO A 129 -7.29 -1.43 -22.30
N ASP A 130 -6.56 -2.45 -22.73
CA ASP A 130 -7.09 -3.72 -23.24
C ASP A 130 -7.36 -4.77 -22.14
N GLY A 131 -7.22 -4.40 -20.86
CA GLY A 131 -7.45 -5.26 -19.71
C GLY A 131 -6.26 -6.17 -19.33
N ARG A 132 -5.16 -6.19 -20.10
CA ARG A 132 -3.95 -6.90 -19.67
C ARG A 132 -3.42 -6.30 -18.38
N ALA A 133 -3.06 -7.16 -17.44
CA ALA A 133 -2.51 -6.73 -16.15
C ALA A 133 -1.11 -7.30 -15.94
N ALA A 134 -0.29 -6.55 -15.19
CA ALA A 134 1.02 -6.96 -14.75
C ALA A 134 1.25 -6.51 -13.30
N ARG A 135 2.13 -7.21 -12.58
CA ARG A 135 2.59 -6.78 -11.25
C ARG A 135 4.00 -7.28 -10.98
N LEU A 136 4.65 -6.70 -9.99
CA LEU A 136 5.87 -7.24 -9.40
C LEU A 136 5.53 -8.34 -8.39
N ALA A 137 6.52 -9.14 -8.01
CA ALA A 137 6.32 -10.18 -7.02
C ALA A 137 6.00 -9.60 -5.63
N GLY A 138 6.64 -8.48 -5.25
CA GLY A 138 6.37 -7.79 -4.00
C GLY A 138 6.79 -8.58 -2.75
N LEU A 139 7.84 -9.41 -2.86
CA LEU A 139 8.28 -10.32 -1.79
C LEU A 139 9.51 -9.77 -1.02
N GLY A 140 9.79 -8.48 -1.16
CA GLY A 140 10.95 -7.84 -0.52
C GLY A 140 12.28 -8.29 -1.11
N ASP A 141 13.30 -8.40 -0.27
CA ASP A 141 14.69 -8.67 -0.68
C ASP A 141 14.85 -9.91 -1.56
N ILE A 142 14.04 -10.95 -1.34
CA ILE A 142 14.11 -12.19 -2.13
C ILE A 142 13.61 -12.04 -3.57
N SER A 143 12.87 -10.99 -3.88
CA SER A 143 12.46 -10.61 -5.24
C SER A 143 13.19 -9.37 -5.76
N GLY A 144 14.16 -8.86 -5.00
CA GLY A 144 14.94 -7.69 -5.34
C GLY A 144 14.22 -6.37 -5.13
N ASP A 145 13.16 -6.36 -4.32
CA ASP A 145 12.35 -5.18 -4.05
C ASP A 145 12.91 -4.45 -2.81
N TRP A 146 13.61 -3.35 -3.02
CA TRP A 146 14.04 -2.49 -1.93
C TRP A 146 13.06 -1.31 -1.77
N GLY A 147 12.58 -1.07 -0.54
CA GLY A 147 11.74 0.09 -0.27
C GLY A 147 10.71 -0.13 0.82
N GLY A 148 9.87 0.90 1.00
CA GLY A 148 8.93 0.94 2.10
C GLY A 148 9.58 1.29 3.45
N GLY A 149 8.74 1.39 4.47
CA GLY A 149 9.20 1.74 5.82
C GLY A 149 10.22 0.77 6.38
N GLN A 150 10.15 -0.52 6.01
CA GLN A 150 11.09 -1.55 6.47
C GLN A 150 12.50 -1.27 5.97
N SER A 151 12.68 -1.06 4.67
CA SER A 151 14.00 -0.79 4.09
C SER A 151 14.55 0.56 4.55
N ILE A 152 13.71 1.61 4.55
CA ILE A 152 14.09 2.94 5.03
C ILE A 152 14.54 2.89 6.49
N GLY A 153 13.76 2.22 7.35
CA GLY A 153 14.07 2.10 8.78
C GLY A 153 15.32 1.27 9.06
N THR A 154 15.52 0.18 8.31
CA THR A 154 16.73 -0.66 8.40
C THR A 154 17.97 0.11 8.00
N ASP A 155 17.92 0.86 6.88
CA ASP A 155 19.02 1.69 6.43
C ASP A 155 19.30 2.84 7.41
N ALA A 156 18.25 3.44 8.01
CA ALA A 156 18.40 4.47 9.04
C ALA A 156 19.14 3.95 10.28
N LEU A 157 18.74 2.80 10.80
CA LEU A 157 19.43 2.17 11.94
C LEU A 157 20.87 1.78 11.56
N GLY A 158 21.04 1.19 10.38
CA GLY A 158 22.37 0.84 9.86
C GLY A 158 23.29 2.06 9.74
N ALA A 159 22.78 3.17 9.20
CA ALA A 159 23.52 4.43 9.10
C ALA A 159 23.89 4.99 10.47
N ALA A 160 22.94 4.99 11.42
CA ALA A 160 23.17 5.44 12.79
C ALA A 160 24.26 4.63 13.52
N VAL A 161 24.22 3.29 13.39
CA VAL A 161 25.23 2.40 13.96
C VAL A 161 26.61 2.65 13.33
N ARG A 162 26.68 2.73 11.98
CA ARG A 162 27.92 2.94 11.24
C ARG A 162 28.54 4.32 11.48
N ALA A 163 27.75 5.35 11.67
CA ALA A 163 28.25 6.66 12.08
C ALA A 163 28.90 6.61 13.47
N ARG A 164 28.28 5.90 14.40
CA ARG A 164 28.77 5.76 15.79
C ARG A 164 30.07 4.98 15.89
N ASP A 165 30.24 3.91 15.12
CA ASP A 165 31.41 3.02 15.17
C ASP A 165 32.50 3.36 14.15
N GLY A 166 32.32 4.45 13.40
CA GLY A 166 33.33 4.97 12.43
C GLY A 166 33.34 4.27 11.08
N ARG A 167 32.44 3.35 10.79
CA ARG A 167 32.33 2.68 9.48
C ARG A 167 31.56 3.48 8.43
N GLY A 168 30.89 4.57 8.82
CA GLY A 168 30.08 5.39 7.93
C GLY A 168 30.23 6.88 8.20
N PRO A 169 29.68 7.73 7.33
CA PRO A 169 29.71 9.16 7.50
C PRO A 169 28.86 9.59 8.71
N ARG A 170 29.15 10.80 9.23
CA ARG A 170 28.35 11.42 10.28
C ARG A 170 26.93 11.66 9.80
N THR A 171 25.94 11.46 10.68
CA THR A 171 24.52 11.70 10.41
C THR A 171 23.78 12.01 11.72
N THR A 172 22.75 12.83 11.62
CA THR A 172 21.85 13.14 12.74
C THR A 172 21.04 11.93 13.18
N LEU A 173 20.90 10.91 12.30
CA LEU A 173 20.26 9.64 12.61
C LEU A 173 20.94 8.90 13.77
N GLU A 174 22.25 9.12 14.00
CA GLU A 174 22.97 8.57 15.17
C GLU A 174 22.30 8.94 16.49
N ARG A 175 21.71 10.13 16.56
CA ARG A 175 21.01 10.66 17.75
C ARG A 175 19.50 10.37 17.67
N LEU A 176 18.88 10.58 16.51
CA LEU A 176 17.43 10.50 16.32
C LEU A 176 16.91 9.08 16.48
N VAL A 177 17.60 8.09 15.91
CA VAL A 177 17.16 6.69 15.95
C VAL A 177 17.06 6.14 17.38
N PRO A 178 18.09 6.20 18.24
CA PRO A 178 17.93 5.71 19.61
C PRO A 178 16.96 6.57 20.44
N ALA A 179 16.92 7.88 20.24
CA ALA A 179 16.00 8.76 20.95
C ALA A 179 14.53 8.39 20.72
N HIS A 180 14.15 7.96 19.50
CA HIS A 180 12.80 7.48 19.20
C HIS A 180 12.35 6.32 20.09
N PHE A 181 13.27 5.45 20.49
CA PHE A 181 12.99 4.31 21.37
C PHE A 181 13.27 4.62 22.85
N GLY A 182 13.56 5.87 23.22
CA GLY A 182 13.94 6.26 24.58
C GLY A 182 15.32 5.74 24.99
N LEU A 183 16.19 5.44 24.03
CA LEU A 183 17.54 4.91 24.20
C LEU A 183 18.60 5.97 23.89
N ARG A 184 19.85 5.70 24.22
CA ARG A 184 20.94 6.66 24.04
C ARG A 184 21.89 6.33 22.87
N ARG A 185 22.03 5.06 22.54
CA ARG A 185 22.99 4.61 21.52
C ARG A 185 22.31 3.76 20.47
N PRO A 186 22.68 3.89 19.17
CA PRO A 186 22.11 3.05 18.12
C PRO A 186 22.27 1.53 18.36
N VAL A 187 23.37 1.11 18.99
CA VAL A 187 23.62 -0.30 19.32
C VAL A 187 22.58 -0.85 20.32
N ASP A 188 22.04 0.01 21.20
CA ASP A 188 21.01 -0.41 22.17
C ASP A 188 19.69 -0.73 21.42
N VAL A 189 19.38 0.00 20.34
CA VAL A 189 18.24 -0.31 19.45
C VAL A 189 18.48 -1.65 18.73
N THR A 190 19.69 -1.85 18.17
CA THR A 190 20.08 -3.12 17.53
C THR A 190 19.91 -4.30 18.50
N ASN A 191 20.40 -4.16 19.72
CA ASN A 191 20.27 -5.18 20.76
C ASN A 191 18.80 -5.43 21.12
N GLY A 192 18.00 -4.37 21.25
CA GLY A 192 16.57 -4.46 21.55
C GLY A 192 15.80 -5.22 20.47
N LEU A 193 16.08 -4.94 19.20
CA LEU A 193 15.51 -5.67 18.06
C LEU A 193 15.98 -7.13 18.01
N TYR A 194 17.29 -7.37 18.24
CA TYR A 194 17.88 -8.72 18.22
C TYR A 194 17.32 -9.61 19.32
N THR A 195 17.14 -9.08 20.52
CA THR A 195 16.63 -9.85 21.68
C THR A 195 15.09 -9.90 21.75
N GLY A 196 14.39 -9.16 20.88
CA GLY A 196 12.93 -9.05 20.90
C GLY A 196 12.38 -8.08 21.95
N ALA A 197 13.23 -7.37 22.71
CA ALA A 197 12.81 -6.31 23.62
C ALA A 197 12.16 -5.13 22.88
N ILE A 198 12.56 -4.89 21.63
CA ILE A 198 11.88 -4.03 20.67
C ILE A 198 11.29 -4.94 19.59
N ALA A 199 9.98 -4.86 19.36
CA ALA A 199 9.33 -5.64 18.32
C ALA A 199 9.87 -5.26 16.94
N GLN A 200 10.22 -6.24 16.09
CA GLN A 200 10.83 -6.03 14.76
C GLN A 200 10.06 -5.02 13.89
N ARG A 201 8.72 -5.08 13.93
CA ARG A 201 7.86 -4.16 13.17
C ARG A 201 8.05 -2.68 13.51
N ARG A 202 8.60 -2.37 14.70
CA ARG A 202 8.82 -0.98 15.11
C ARG A 202 9.92 -0.28 14.33
N ILE A 203 10.70 -1.01 13.54
CA ILE A 203 11.67 -0.41 12.61
C ILE A 203 10.99 0.50 11.58
N LEU A 204 9.74 0.22 11.24
CA LEU A 204 8.91 1.05 10.34
C LEU A 204 8.72 2.48 10.87
N GLU A 205 8.75 2.66 12.19
CA GLU A 205 8.58 3.95 12.86
C GLU A 205 9.74 4.91 12.58
N LEU A 206 10.86 4.41 12.06
CA LEU A 206 12.04 5.22 11.74
C LEU A 206 11.91 5.95 10.38
N ALA A 207 11.03 5.48 9.49
CA ALA A 207 10.91 6.10 8.16
C ALA A 207 10.57 7.60 8.21
N PRO A 208 9.63 8.11 9.01
CA PRO A 208 9.38 9.54 9.14
C PRO A 208 10.62 10.33 9.59
N LEU A 209 11.42 9.78 10.52
CA LEU A 209 12.64 10.44 11.01
C LEU A 209 13.68 10.67 9.91
N VAL A 210 13.73 9.76 8.92
CA VAL A 210 14.66 9.92 7.78
C VAL A 210 14.22 11.10 6.92
N PHE A 211 12.92 11.28 6.69
CA PHE A 211 12.41 12.44 5.96
C PHE A 211 12.65 13.75 6.71
N GLU A 212 12.46 13.76 8.04
CA GLU A 212 12.75 14.90 8.90
C GLU A 212 14.25 15.28 8.85
N ALA A 213 15.14 14.31 9.07
CA ALA A 213 16.58 14.51 9.01
C ALA A 213 17.05 15.02 7.63
N ALA A 214 16.48 14.48 6.55
CA ALA A 214 16.79 14.93 5.20
C ALA A 214 16.31 16.37 4.95
N ALA A 215 15.15 16.77 5.47
CA ALA A 215 14.65 18.13 5.39
C ALA A 215 15.54 19.12 6.17
N GLU A 216 16.18 18.66 7.26
CA GLU A 216 17.16 19.42 8.04
C GLU A 216 18.57 19.43 7.40
N GLY A 217 18.76 18.82 6.23
CA GLY A 217 20.01 18.85 5.47
C GLY A 217 20.95 17.68 5.73
N ASP A 218 20.51 16.61 6.40
CA ASP A 218 21.33 15.41 6.60
C ASP A 218 21.56 14.68 5.28
N ALA A 219 22.79 14.64 4.80
CA ALA A 219 23.14 14.05 3.51
C ALA A 219 22.94 12.52 3.47
N VAL A 220 23.10 11.83 4.60
CA VAL A 220 22.89 10.38 4.69
C VAL A 220 21.40 10.06 4.60
N ALA A 221 20.57 10.77 5.37
CA ALA A 221 19.13 10.65 5.30
C ALA A 221 18.61 10.99 3.88
N ARG A 222 19.16 12.05 3.25
CA ARG A 222 18.84 12.42 1.87
C ARG A 222 19.15 11.28 0.90
N SER A 223 20.30 10.62 1.04
CA SER A 223 20.67 9.50 0.15
C SER A 223 19.70 8.32 0.26
N ILE A 224 19.16 8.03 1.44
CA ILE A 224 18.15 6.97 1.65
C ILE A 224 16.85 7.33 0.92
N ILE A 225 16.40 8.58 1.04
CA ILE A 225 15.18 9.07 0.36
C ILE A 225 15.36 9.09 -1.15
N ASP A 226 16.52 9.53 -1.64
CA ASP A 226 16.83 9.58 -3.06
C ASP A 226 16.82 8.16 -3.66
N ARG A 227 17.41 7.18 -2.97
CA ARG A 227 17.33 5.78 -3.36
C ARG A 227 15.87 5.30 -3.41
N MET A 228 15.04 5.66 -2.42
CA MET A 228 13.63 5.28 -2.44
C MET A 228 12.90 5.84 -3.66
N ALA A 229 13.16 7.11 -4.02
CA ALA A 229 12.56 7.72 -5.21
C ALA A 229 13.02 7.04 -6.51
N ASP A 230 14.29 6.63 -6.59
CA ASP A 230 14.83 5.91 -7.74
C ASP A 230 14.22 4.52 -7.89
N GLU A 231 14.03 3.78 -6.79
CA GLU A 231 13.35 2.47 -6.79
C GLU A 231 11.89 2.59 -7.23
N ILE A 232 11.14 3.58 -6.70
CA ILE A 232 9.77 3.86 -7.14
C ILE A 232 9.73 4.14 -8.65
N THR A 233 10.67 4.94 -9.15
CA THR A 233 10.80 5.25 -10.57
C THR A 233 11.07 3.99 -11.38
N ALA A 234 12.01 3.15 -10.95
CA ALA A 234 12.36 1.90 -11.61
C ALA A 234 11.15 0.95 -11.70
N MET A 235 10.40 0.81 -10.60
CA MET A 235 9.18 -0.01 -10.55
C MET A 235 8.10 0.53 -11.50
N ALA A 236 7.85 1.84 -11.50
CA ALA A 236 6.88 2.46 -12.40
C ALA A 236 7.23 2.23 -13.86
N LEU A 237 8.50 2.47 -14.24
CA LEU A 237 8.99 2.25 -15.59
C LEU A 237 8.96 0.77 -16.00
N ALA A 238 9.26 -0.15 -15.09
CA ALA A 238 9.14 -1.58 -15.36
C ALA A 238 7.70 -1.97 -15.72
N MET A 239 6.71 -1.46 -14.99
CA MET A 239 5.30 -1.71 -15.25
C MET A 239 4.85 -1.07 -16.57
N LEU A 240 5.21 0.19 -16.82
CA LEU A 240 4.91 0.89 -18.08
C LEU A 240 5.49 0.14 -19.29
N ARG A 241 6.73 -0.38 -19.19
CA ARG A 241 7.36 -1.15 -20.28
C ARG A 241 6.66 -2.50 -20.48
N ARG A 242 6.35 -3.26 -19.42
CA ARG A 242 5.70 -4.58 -19.51
C ARG A 242 4.36 -4.51 -20.27
N LEU A 243 3.60 -3.43 -20.07
CA LEU A 243 2.32 -3.24 -20.72
C LEU A 243 2.38 -2.33 -21.96
N ARG A 244 3.59 -1.91 -22.40
CA ARG A 244 3.83 -1.01 -23.56
C ARG A 244 3.14 0.34 -23.42
N LEU A 245 3.13 0.90 -22.22
CA LEU A 245 2.47 2.17 -21.88
C LEU A 245 3.41 3.39 -21.86
N THR A 246 4.71 3.25 -22.15
CA THR A 246 5.70 4.33 -22.07
C THR A 246 5.42 5.53 -22.97
N ARG A 247 4.61 5.36 -24.03
CA ARG A 247 4.21 6.43 -24.96
C ARG A 247 2.77 6.90 -24.74
N SER A 248 2.07 6.32 -23.79
CA SER A 248 0.68 6.68 -23.46
C SER A 248 0.66 7.75 -22.35
N ASP A 249 -0.52 8.31 -22.12
CA ASP A 249 -0.83 9.21 -21.03
C ASP A 249 -1.23 8.44 -19.76
N ALA A 250 -0.55 7.32 -19.49
CA ALA A 250 -0.82 6.47 -18.33
C ALA A 250 -0.67 7.25 -17.03
N GLU A 251 -1.57 7.00 -16.09
CA GLU A 251 -1.47 7.50 -14.74
C GLU A 251 -0.60 6.57 -13.90
N VAL A 252 0.32 7.16 -13.12
CA VAL A 252 1.16 6.47 -12.14
C VAL A 252 0.69 6.92 -10.75
N VAL A 253 -0.10 6.09 -10.12
CA VAL A 253 -0.74 6.35 -8.83
C VAL A 253 0.18 5.89 -7.71
N LEU A 254 0.56 6.81 -6.83
CA LEU A 254 1.41 6.56 -5.66
C LEU A 254 0.55 6.41 -4.41
N GLY A 255 0.52 5.21 -3.81
CA GLY A 255 -0.26 4.90 -2.61
C GLY A 255 0.57 4.26 -1.50
N GLY A 256 0.10 4.38 -0.25
CA GLY A 256 0.76 3.84 0.93
C GLY A 256 1.34 4.90 1.87
N GLY A 257 1.81 4.42 3.04
CA GLY A 257 2.17 5.30 4.16
C GLY A 257 3.36 6.23 3.90
N VAL A 258 4.33 5.79 3.11
CA VAL A 258 5.52 6.59 2.77
C VAL A 258 5.14 7.83 1.96
N PHE A 259 4.12 7.75 1.12
CA PHE A 259 3.63 8.88 0.35
C PHE A 259 2.81 9.91 1.15
N ARG A 260 2.74 9.79 2.47
CA ARG A 260 2.21 10.86 3.34
C ARG A 260 3.23 11.95 3.63
N THR A 261 4.51 11.73 3.29
CA THR A 261 5.52 12.78 3.40
C THR A 261 5.13 14.01 2.57
N THR A 262 5.54 15.19 3.04
CA THR A 262 5.37 16.47 2.34
C THR A 262 6.67 16.94 1.68
N GLU A 263 7.71 16.12 1.64
CA GLU A 263 9.03 16.45 1.11
C GLU A 263 8.96 16.60 -0.42
N PRO A 264 9.05 17.83 -0.98
CA PRO A 264 8.80 18.07 -2.40
C PRO A 264 9.90 17.50 -3.30
N GLY A 265 11.15 17.44 -2.84
CA GLY A 265 12.27 16.88 -3.60
C GLY A 265 12.11 15.41 -3.92
N PHE A 266 11.47 14.65 -3.01
CA PHE A 266 11.15 13.24 -3.20
C PHE A 266 10.21 13.04 -4.40
N TYR A 267 9.11 13.76 -4.45
CA TYR A 267 8.15 13.68 -5.56
C TYR A 267 8.73 14.18 -6.87
N ALA A 268 9.41 15.35 -6.83
CA ALA A 268 10.04 15.92 -8.02
C ALA A 268 11.08 14.98 -8.64
N ARG A 269 11.78 14.16 -7.82
CA ARG A 269 12.72 13.15 -8.33
C ARG A 269 11.99 12.03 -9.04
N ILE A 270 10.91 11.51 -8.47
CA ILE A 270 10.06 10.46 -9.09
C ILE A 270 9.47 10.97 -10.40
N GLU A 271 8.85 12.15 -10.40
CA GLU A 271 8.24 12.75 -11.58
C GLU A 271 9.24 12.93 -12.71
N ARG A 272 10.42 13.52 -12.43
CA ARG A 272 11.49 13.68 -13.42
C ARG A 272 11.98 12.33 -13.96
N GLY A 273 12.16 11.35 -13.08
CA GLY A 273 12.62 10.02 -13.46
C GLY A 273 11.63 9.29 -14.37
N VAL A 274 10.33 9.36 -14.07
CA VAL A 274 9.27 8.79 -14.92
C VAL A 274 9.17 9.57 -16.24
N ALA A 275 9.15 10.90 -16.21
CA ALA A 275 9.02 11.74 -17.39
C ALA A 275 10.17 11.55 -18.40
N ALA A 276 11.40 11.28 -17.93
CA ALA A 276 12.56 11.03 -18.78
C ALA A 276 12.38 9.83 -19.73
N ALA A 277 11.62 8.80 -19.33
CA ALA A 277 11.41 7.60 -20.14
C ALA A 277 9.94 7.42 -20.60
N ALA A 278 9.01 8.11 -19.96
CA ALA A 278 7.58 8.10 -20.29
C ALA A 278 7.00 9.53 -20.19
N PRO A 279 7.32 10.42 -21.15
CA PRO A 279 7.06 11.86 -21.04
C PRO A 279 5.57 12.26 -21.05
N ARG A 280 4.68 11.33 -21.40
CA ARG A 280 3.23 11.57 -21.37
C ARG A 280 2.57 10.97 -20.13
N ALA A 281 3.28 10.15 -19.35
CA ALA A 281 2.77 9.58 -18.10
C ALA A 281 2.58 10.68 -17.05
N ARG A 282 1.59 10.52 -16.18
CA ARG A 282 1.25 11.48 -15.13
C ARG A 282 1.41 10.81 -13.77
N VAL A 283 2.33 11.31 -12.96
CA VAL A 283 2.53 10.82 -11.59
C VAL A 283 1.68 11.64 -10.64
N HIS A 284 0.92 10.98 -9.76
CA HIS A 284 0.17 11.66 -8.70
C HIS A 284 -0.02 10.76 -7.49
N ARG A 285 -0.29 11.37 -6.35
CA ARG A 285 -0.58 10.66 -5.10
C ARG A 285 -2.04 10.26 -5.04
N LEU A 286 -2.30 9.09 -4.44
CA LEU A 286 -3.65 8.69 -4.10
C LEU A 286 -4.13 9.51 -2.90
N GLU A 287 -5.17 10.30 -3.08
CA GLU A 287 -5.83 11.08 -2.02
C GLU A 287 -6.97 10.29 -1.37
N ALA A 288 -7.66 9.48 -2.16
CA ALA A 288 -8.77 8.67 -1.71
C ALA A 288 -8.32 7.47 -0.85
N ARG A 289 -9.22 6.95 -0.04
CA ARG A 289 -8.98 5.67 0.66
C ARG A 289 -8.94 4.52 -0.34
N PRO A 290 -7.97 3.57 -0.25
CA PRO A 290 -7.87 2.45 -1.18
C PRO A 290 -9.12 1.57 -1.24
N VAL A 291 -9.89 1.47 -0.16
CA VAL A 291 -11.16 0.71 -0.14
C VAL A 291 -12.20 1.25 -1.14
N LEU A 292 -12.13 2.54 -1.53
CA LEU A 292 -12.90 3.07 -2.66
C LEU A 292 -12.59 2.29 -3.93
N GLY A 293 -11.30 2.02 -4.20
CA GLY A 293 -10.91 1.25 -5.38
C GLY A 293 -11.42 -0.19 -5.35
N ALA A 294 -11.42 -0.84 -4.20
CA ALA A 294 -12.04 -2.16 -4.05
C ALA A 294 -13.55 -2.11 -4.34
N ALA A 295 -14.23 -1.04 -3.90
CA ALA A 295 -15.65 -0.83 -4.16
C ALA A 295 -15.92 -0.54 -5.65
N LEU A 296 -15.08 0.27 -6.30
CA LEU A 296 -15.17 0.54 -7.74
C LEU A 296 -14.93 -0.74 -8.57
N LEU A 297 -13.96 -1.57 -8.20
CA LEU A 297 -13.78 -2.89 -8.81
C LEU A 297 -15.02 -3.77 -8.64
N GLY A 298 -15.72 -3.65 -7.53
CA GLY A 298 -16.97 -4.34 -7.31
C GLY A 298 -18.10 -3.84 -8.23
N LEU A 299 -18.19 -2.54 -8.46
CA LEU A 299 -19.14 -1.96 -9.43
C LEU A 299 -18.84 -2.44 -10.87
N ASP A 300 -17.54 -2.50 -11.22
CA ASP A 300 -17.10 -3.04 -12.53
C ASP A 300 -17.55 -4.50 -12.71
N GLU A 301 -17.43 -5.33 -11.65
CA GLU A 301 -17.79 -6.77 -11.64
C GLU A 301 -19.29 -7.04 -11.77
N VAL A 302 -20.14 -6.12 -11.32
CA VAL A 302 -21.61 -6.24 -11.40
C VAL A 302 -22.20 -5.44 -12.55
N SER A 303 -21.37 -4.82 -13.40
CA SER A 303 -21.82 -3.94 -14.49
C SER A 303 -22.82 -2.90 -14.01
N ALA A 304 -22.46 -2.20 -12.92
CA ALA A 304 -23.32 -1.24 -12.26
C ALA A 304 -23.73 -0.07 -13.18
N ARG A 305 -24.73 0.70 -12.75
CA ARG A 305 -25.21 1.87 -13.50
C ARG A 305 -24.09 2.91 -13.67
N SER A 306 -24.13 3.65 -14.78
CA SER A 306 -23.11 4.62 -15.14
C SER A 306 -22.91 5.77 -14.15
N ASP A 307 -23.91 6.08 -13.33
CA ASP A 307 -23.89 7.11 -12.29
C ASP A 307 -23.35 6.60 -10.92
N ALA A 308 -23.30 5.27 -10.72
CA ALA A 308 -22.93 4.65 -9.46
C ALA A 308 -21.48 4.98 -9.05
N GLU A 309 -20.54 5.00 -10.00
CA GLU A 309 -19.15 5.38 -9.73
C GLU A 309 -19.03 6.82 -9.22
N ALA A 310 -19.65 7.78 -9.90
CA ALA A 310 -19.60 9.19 -9.53
C ALA A 310 -20.19 9.40 -8.13
N ARG A 311 -21.32 8.76 -7.85
CA ARG A 311 -21.98 8.79 -6.54
C ARG A 311 -21.09 8.25 -5.44
N LEU A 312 -20.44 7.11 -5.69
CA LEU A 312 -19.54 6.48 -4.73
C LEU A 312 -18.32 7.34 -4.44
N ARG A 313 -17.68 7.92 -5.48
CA ARG A 313 -16.53 8.83 -5.33
C ARG A 313 -16.91 10.05 -4.48
N LEU A 314 -18.06 10.67 -4.71
CA LEU A 314 -18.57 11.78 -3.91
C LEU A 314 -18.80 11.38 -2.44
N ALA A 315 -19.35 10.19 -2.20
CA ALA A 315 -19.57 9.70 -0.83
C ALA A 315 -18.28 9.47 -0.05
N PHE A 316 -17.17 9.14 -0.73
CA PHE A 316 -15.86 9.02 -0.10
C PHE A 316 -15.13 10.36 0.07
N ALA A 317 -15.33 11.33 -0.83
CA ALA A 317 -14.73 12.66 -0.73
C ALA A 317 -15.30 13.49 0.44
N SER A 318 -16.51 13.17 0.89
CA SER A 318 -17.20 13.86 2.01
C SER A 318 -16.87 13.28 3.40
N ARG A 319 -15.97 12.29 3.49
CA ARG A 319 -15.58 11.58 4.73
C ARG A 319 -14.07 11.58 4.97
#